data_9582baf57c901b4d0d298616362327c2
#
_entry.id   9582baf57c901b4d0d298616362327c2
#
_cell.length_a   1.000
_cell.length_b   1.000
_cell.length_c   1.000
_cell.angle_alpha   90.00
_cell.angle_beta   90.00
_cell.angle_gamma   90.00
#
_symmetry.space_group_name_H-M   'P 1'
#
loop_
_entity.id
_entity.type
_entity.pdbx_description
1 polymer ?
#
loop_
_entity_poly.entity_id
_entity_poly.type
_entity_poly.pdbx_seq_one_letter_code
_entity_poly.pdbx_strand_id
1 'polypeptide(L)'
;PSPSPVIIKEVGDNSSSVERYSHLYTELYNISRDTRRSTVTVTGISEDIDWFNNTYENKGQTTGLIVANNGIEQLILTDYETIRDAQSIKVTYFNDLTVEALVKGTDSNTGLAVIAVKNYMLPSVLLDEKLIAKLGSSRSSSLLGIPVIAIGRPLGNIDSIEYGMITSKGNMLNLVDNNYELMTTDLHGNKDSTG
;
A
#
# COMPACT_ATOMS: atom_id res chain seq x y z
N PRO A 1 24.62 -22.61 -16.46
CA PRO A 1 23.44 -23.45 -16.49
C PRO A 1 22.29 -22.61 -17.01
N SER A 2 21.77 -23.01 -18.16
CA SER A 2 20.60 -22.38 -18.77
C SER A 2 19.38 -22.63 -17.87
N PRO A 3 18.47 -21.65 -17.69
CA PRO A 3 17.24 -21.89 -16.95
C PRO A 3 16.43 -22.96 -17.70
N SER A 4 15.97 -23.98 -16.95
CA SER A 4 15.09 -25.00 -17.51
C SER A 4 13.79 -24.36 -17.96
N PRO A 5 13.26 -24.70 -19.14
CA PRO A 5 11.99 -24.17 -19.59
C PRO A 5 10.88 -24.58 -18.63
N VAL A 6 10.05 -23.60 -18.24
CA VAL A 6 8.83 -23.87 -17.49
C VAL A 6 7.86 -24.58 -18.43
N ILE A 7 7.71 -25.89 -18.25
CA ILE A 7 6.69 -26.67 -18.97
C ILE A 7 5.36 -26.39 -18.27
N ILE A 8 4.52 -25.57 -18.87
CA ILE A 8 3.13 -25.45 -18.47
C ILE A 8 2.46 -26.77 -18.88
N LYS A 9 2.21 -27.63 -17.89
CA LYS A 9 1.48 -28.87 -18.11
C LYS A 9 0.01 -28.48 -18.37
N GLU A 10 -0.46 -28.66 -19.58
CA GLU A 10 -1.89 -28.54 -19.88
C GLU A 10 -2.65 -29.57 -19.00
N VAL A 11 -3.33 -29.07 -18.01
CA VAL A 11 -4.41 -29.80 -17.34
C VAL A 11 -5.57 -29.74 -18.32
N GLY A 12 -6.05 -30.87 -18.78
CA GLY A 12 -7.11 -30.97 -19.77
C GLY A 12 -8.42 -30.42 -19.26
N ASP A 13 -8.55 -29.13 -19.33
CA ASP A 13 -9.80 -28.41 -19.15
C ASP A 13 -10.29 -27.97 -20.55
N ASN A 14 -11.51 -28.35 -20.90
CA ASN A 14 -12.14 -28.07 -22.19
C ASN A 14 -12.56 -26.59 -22.35
N SER A 15 -12.11 -25.71 -21.44
CA SER A 15 -12.37 -24.28 -21.54
C SER A 15 -11.53 -23.65 -22.66
N SER A 16 -12.12 -22.73 -23.40
CA SER A 16 -11.41 -21.98 -24.43
C SER A 16 -10.28 -21.14 -23.81
N SER A 17 -9.24 -20.80 -24.61
CA SER A 17 -8.15 -19.93 -24.13
C SER A 17 -8.69 -18.60 -23.62
N VAL A 18 -9.77 -18.10 -24.20
CA VAL A 18 -10.43 -16.84 -23.79
C VAL A 18 -11.10 -16.99 -22.41
N GLU A 19 -11.75 -18.12 -22.15
CA GLU A 19 -12.38 -18.38 -20.84
C GLU A 19 -11.34 -18.49 -19.73
N ARG A 20 -10.22 -19.18 -19.98
CA ARG A 20 -9.11 -19.27 -19.01
C ARG A 20 -8.50 -17.91 -18.72
N TYR A 21 -8.36 -17.08 -19.74
CA TYR A 21 -7.86 -15.72 -19.58
C TYR A 21 -8.82 -14.85 -18.78
N SER A 22 -10.13 -14.92 -19.11
CA SER A 22 -11.18 -14.22 -18.36
C SER A 22 -11.26 -14.66 -16.90
N HIS A 23 -11.11 -15.97 -16.63
CA HIS A 23 -11.07 -16.51 -15.28
C HIS A 23 -9.88 -15.94 -14.46
N LEU A 24 -8.69 -15.90 -15.06
CA LEU A 24 -7.52 -15.34 -14.43
C LEU A 24 -7.74 -13.87 -14.00
N TYR A 25 -8.30 -13.03 -14.88
CA TYR A 25 -8.60 -11.64 -14.55
C TYR A 25 -9.65 -11.52 -13.44
N THR A 26 -10.64 -12.39 -13.45
CA THR A 26 -11.67 -12.43 -12.39
C THR A 26 -11.04 -12.77 -11.04
N GLU A 27 -10.13 -13.74 -11.00
CA GLU A 27 -9.41 -14.11 -9.77
C GLU A 27 -8.50 -12.99 -9.29
N LEU A 28 -7.74 -12.34 -10.18
CA LEU A 28 -6.91 -11.19 -9.85
C LEU A 28 -7.74 -10.03 -9.30
N TYR A 29 -8.90 -9.76 -9.89
CA TYR A 29 -9.83 -8.76 -9.40
C TYR A 29 -10.35 -9.09 -7.99
N ASN A 30 -10.73 -10.33 -7.73
CA ASN A 30 -11.21 -10.76 -6.42
C ASN A 30 -10.13 -10.62 -5.35
N ILE A 31 -8.89 -11.05 -5.65
CA ILE A 31 -7.75 -10.90 -4.76
C ILE A 31 -7.50 -9.41 -4.45
N SER A 32 -7.49 -8.56 -5.46
CA SER A 32 -7.24 -7.13 -5.28
C SER A 32 -8.33 -6.47 -4.45
N ARG A 33 -9.61 -6.81 -4.69
CA ARG A 33 -10.75 -6.29 -3.93
C ARG A 33 -10.64 -6.65 -2.43
N ASP A 34 -10.28 -7.88 -2.11
CA ASP A 34 -10.18 -8.33 -0.72
C ASP A 34 -8.94 -7.72 -0.03
N THR A 35 -7.80 -7.67 -0.73
CA THR A 35 -6.56 -7.07 -0.22
C THR A 35 -6.70 -5.57 0.02
N ARG A 36 -7.47 -4.87 -0.80
CA ARG A 36 -7.74 -3.44 -0.68
C ARG A 36 -8.39 -3.05 0.65
N ARG A 37 -9.08 -3.96 1.32
CA ARG A 37 -9.65 -3.72 2.65
C ARG A 37 -8.59 -3.55 3.74
N SER A 38 -7.36 -3.97 3.48
CA SER A 38 -6.19 -3.75 4.34
C SER A 38 -5.56 -2.38 4.15
N THR A 39 -6.00 -1.61 3.14
CA THR A 39 -5.53 -0.25 2.89
C THR A 39 -6.53 0.78 3.37
N VAL A 40 -6.02 1.95 3.71
CA VAL A 40 -6.80 3.11 4.14
C VAL A 40 -6.30 4.36 3.41
N THR A 41 -7.11 5.39 3.37
CA THR A 41 -6.63 6.72 2.95
C THR A 41 -6.15 7.49 4.16
N VAL A 42 -4.92 7.95 4.12
CA VAL A 42 -4.35 8.86 5.12
C VAL A 42 -4.38 10.28 4.57
N THR A 43 -4.96 11.20 5.32
CA THR A 43 -5.03 12.61 4.97
C THR A 43 -4.31 13.42 6.03
N GLY A 44 -3.20 14.06 5.65
CA GLY A 44 -2.53 15.07 6.45
C GLY A 44 -3.17 16.43 6.19
N ILE A 45 -3.53 17.15 7.24
CA ILE A 45 -4.15 18.47 7.19
C ILE A 45 -3.21 19.45 7.86
N SER A 46 -2.77 20.47 7.11
CA SER A 46 -2.03 21.62 7.62
C SER A 46 -2.80 22.90 7.34
N GLU A 47 -2.65 23.89 8.20
CA GLU A 47 -3.18 25.25 7.96
C GLU A 47 -2.02 26.11 7.45
N ASP A 48 -2.23 26.70 6.29
CA ASP A 48 -1.33 27.69 5.70
C ASP A 48 -2.00 29.06 5.66
N ILE A 49 -1.18 30.11 5.63
CA ILE A 49 -1.65 31.50 5.54
C ILE A 49 -1.28 32.03 4.16
N ASP A 50 -2.27 32.53 3.42
CA ASP A 50 -2.04 33.16 2.14
C ASP A 50 -1.40 34.55 2.26
N TRP A 51 -1.01 35.12 1.12
CA TRP A 51 -0.42 36.48 1.06
C TRP A 51 -1.33 37.58 1.62
N PHE A 52 -2.65 37.33 1.68
CA PHE A 52 -3.65 38.23 2.22
C PHE A 52 -3.98 37.97 3.70
N ASN A 53 -3.19 37.13 4.36
CA ASN A 53 -3.37 36.74 5.77
C ASN A 53 -4.66 35.95 6.04
N ASN A 54 -5.20 35.24 5.01
CA ASN A 54 -6.30 34.30 5.19
C ASN A 54 -5.74 32.91 5.44
N THR A 55 -6.29 32.21 6.42
CA THR A 55 -5.95 30.81 6.70
C THR A 55 -6.69 29.91 5.72
N TYR A 56 -5.98 28.98 5.08
CA TYR A 56 -6.56 27.92 4.26
C TYR A 56 -6.00 26.55 4.66
N GLU A 57 -6.86 25.54 4.53
CA GLU A 57 -6.45 24.15 4.77
C GLU A 57 -5.73 23.59 3.53
N ASN A 58 -4.51 23.10 3.75
CA ASN A 58 -3.79 22.29 2.78
C ASN A 58 -3.95 20.82 3.15
N LYS A 59 -4.29 19.97 2.18
CA LYS A 59 -4.56 18.55 2.40
C LYS A 59 -3.68 17.70 1.49
N GLY A 60 -2.74 16.98 2.10
CA GLY A 60 -2.02 15.89 1.46
C GLY A 60 -2.75 14.57 1.67
N GLN A 61 -2.79 13.70 0.67
CA GLN A 61 -3.39 12.38 0.78
C GLN A 61 -2.45 11.30 0.26
N THR A 62 -2.40 10.20 0.98
CA THR A 62 -1.62 9.02 0.62
C THR A 62 -2.33 7.74 1.05
N THR A 63 -1.80 6.61 0.66
CA THR A 63 -2.26 5.29 1.12
C THR A 63 -1.62 4.94 2.45
N GLY A 64 -2.39 4.31 3.33
CA GLY A 64 -1.87 3.64 4.52
C GLY A 64 -2.17 2.15 4.47
N LEU A 65 -1.29 1.35 5.05
CA LEU A 65 -1.43 -0.09 5.16
C LEU A 65 -1.64 -0.49 6.64
N ILE A 66 -2.71 -1.21 6.93
CA ILE A 66 -2.97 -1.73 8.29
C ILE A 66 -1.98 -2.88 8.54
N VAL A 67 -1.03 -2.68 9.46
CA VAL A 67 0.06 -3.64 9.70
C VAL A 67 -0.03 -4.39 11.02
N ALA A 68 -0.75 -3.86 12.00
CA ALA A 68 -0.93 -4.52 13.29
C ALA A 68 -2.13 -3.98 14.07
N ASN A 69 -2.59 -4.74 15.06
CA ASN A 69 -3.52 -4.30 16.10
C ASN A 69 -3.06 -4.89 17.43
N ASN A 70 -2.82 -4.06 18.43
CA ASN A 70 -2.34 -4.48 19.76
C ASN A 70 -3.47 -4.62 20.80
N GLY A 71 -4.72 -4.60 20.37
CA GLY A 71 -5.90 -4.67 21.24
C GLY A 71 -6.38 -3.29 21.76
N ILE A 72 -5.53 -2.26 21.70
CA ILE A 72 -5.83 -0.89 22.13
C ILE A 72 -5.93 0.05 20.95
N GLU A 73 -5.04 -0.14 20.00
CA GLU A 73 -4.93 0.69 18.79
C GLU A 73 -4.50 -0.13 17.58
N GLN A 74 -4.99 0.25 16.41
CA GLN A 74 -4.62 -0.26 15.13
C GLN A 74 -3.46 0.57 14.56
N LEU A 75 -2.39 -0.11 14.13
CA LEU A 75 -1.20 0.52 13.57
C LEU A 75 -1.25 0.50 12.06
N ILE A 76 -0.94 1.64 11.46
CA ILE A 76 -0.99 1.87 10.03
C ILE A 76 0.36 2.41 9.58
N LEU A 77 0.96 1.76 8.60
CA LEU A 77 2.18 2.20 7.93
C LEU A 77 1.78 3.13 6.77
N THR A 78 2.44 4.27 6.63
CA THR A 78 2.11 5.27 5.62
C THR A 78 3.34 6.08 5.19
N ASP A 79 3.18 6.96 4.21
CA ASP A 79 4.21 7.87 3.75
C ASP A 79 4.45 9.02 4.76
N TYR A 80 5.72 9.25 5.08
CA TYR A 80 6.14 10.30 6.01
C TYR A 80 5.91 11.70 5.46
N GLU A 81 6.21 11.93 4.18
CA GLU A 81 6.16 13.27 3.59
C GLU A 81 4.74 13.86 3.62
N THR A 82 3.72 13.01 3.45
CA THR A 82 2.33 13.45 3.49
C THR A 82 1.89 13.93 4.87
N ILE A 83 2.51 13.43 5.96
CA ILE A 83 2.09 13.73 7.33
C ILE A 83 3.08 14.60 8.10
N ARG A 84 4.27 14.86 7.54
CA ARG A 84 5.38 15.54 8.22
C ARG A 84 4.98 16.87 8.85
N ASP A 85 4.29 17.70 8.09
CA ASP A 85 3.91 19.05 8.49
C ASP A 85 2.42 19.16 8.86
N ALA A 86 1.73 18.02 8.98
CA ALA A 86 0.31 17.97 9.28
C ALA A 86 0.03 18.31 10.76
N GLN A 87 -0.90 19.22 11.01
CA GLN A 87 -1.41 19.53 12.35
C GLN A 87 -2.42 18.49 12.83
N SER A 88 -3.15 17.87 11.88
CA SER A 88 -4.04 16.77 12.16
C SER A 88 -3.96 15.70 11.07
N ILE A 89 -4.15 14.45 11.47
CA ILE A 89 -4.11 13.31 10.56
C ILE A 89 -5.44 12.58 10.66
N LYS A 90 -6.05 12.32 9.50
CA LYS A 90 -7.29 11.55 9.40
C LYS A 90 -7.07 10.28 8.59
N VAL A 91 -7.73 9.22 9.01
CA VAL A 91 -7.72 7.92 8.33
C VAL A 91 -9.14 7.61 7.88
N THR A 92 -9.31 7.38 6.58
CA THR A 92 -10.57 6.96 5.98
C THR A 92 -10.48 5.50 5.54
N TYR A 93 -11.36 4.68 6.07
CA TYR A 93 -11.45 3.24 5.82
C TYR A 93 -12.33 2.93 4.59
N PHE A 94 -12.32 1.68 4.15
CA PHE A 94 -13.07 1.18 2.99
C PHE A 94 -14.60 1.37 3.10
N ASN A 95 -15.13 1.60 4.30
CA ASN A 95 -16.56 1.86 4.58
C ASN A 95 -16.85 3.35 4.79
N ASP A 96 -15.97 4.23 4.30
CA ASP A 96 -16.05 5.69 4.40
C ASP A 96 -15.99 6.26 5.82
N LEU A 97 -15.75 5.41 6.83
CA LEU A 97 -15.51 5.91 8.19
C LEU A 97 -14.19 6.68 8.23
N THR A 98 -14.26 7.93 8.66
CA THR A 98 -13.08 8.77 8.86
C THR A 98 -12.88 9.05 10.34
N VAL A 99 -11.69 8.78 10.84
CA VAL A 99 -11.30 8.97 12.25
C VAL A 99 -9.94 9.65 12.35
N GLU A 100 -9.66 10.24 13.50
CA GLU A 100 -8.34 10.84 13.78
C GLU A 100 -7.31 9.77 14.11
N ALA A 101 -6.07 10.04 13.71
CA ALA A 101 -4.92 9.20 14.00
C ALA A 101 -3.79 9.99 14.64
N LEU A 102 -2.94 9.29 15.38
CA LEU A 102 -1.78 9.85 16.09
C LEU A 102 -0.50 9.25 15.52
N VAL A 103 0.52 10.07 15.33
CA VAL A 103 1.85 9.60 14.92
C VAL A 103 2.48 8.80 16.05
N LYS A 104 3.02 7.62 15.74
CA LYS A 104 3.75 6.74 16.66
C LYS A 104 5.25 6.76 16.42
N GLY A 105 5.65 6.86 15.19
CA GLY A 105 7.06 6.91 14.81
C GLY A 105 7.21 7.30 13.34
N THR A 106 8.35 7.87 13.04
CA THR A 106 8.70 8.33 11.71
C THR A 106 10.14 7.99 11.39
N ASP A 107 10.42 7.70 10.14
CA ASP A 107 11.76 7.54 9.62
C ASP A 107 11.90 8.36 8.32
N SER A 108 12.56 9.51 8.45
CA SER A 108 12.78 10.42 7.32
C SER A 108 13.75 9.85 6.27
N ASN A 109 14.58 8.86 6.63
CA ASN A 109 15.52 8.24 5.70
C ASN A 109 14.82 7.29 4.73
N THR A 110 13.85 6.54 5.24
CA THR A 110 13.05 5.63 4.39
C THR A 110 11.79 6.28 3.84
N GLY A 111 11.40 7.45 4.36
CA GLY A 111 10.12 8.09 4.01
C GLY A 111 8.90 7.39 4.62
N LEU A 112 9.10 6.56 5.65
CA LEU A 112 8.02 5.79 6.27
C LEU A 112 7.59 6.41 7.61
N ALA A 113 6.29 6.27 7.90
CA ALA A 113 5.73 6.64 9.18
C ALA A 113 4.73 5.59 9.65
N VAL A 114 4.61 5.46 10.97
CA VAL A 114 3.57 4.66 11.62
C VAL A 114 2.63 5.58 12.37
N ILE A 115 1.35 5.48 12.05
CA ILE A 115 0.27 6.17 12.74
C ILE A 115 -0.65 5.17 13.44
N ALA A 116 -1.41 5.61 14.41
CA ALA A 116 -2.30 4.75 15.18
C ALA A 116 -3.71 5.34 15.28
N VAL A 117 -4.70 4.49 15.13
CA VAL A 117 -6.11 4.78 15.38
C VAL A 117 -6.53 3.98 16.61
N LYS A 118 -7.22 4.62 17.56
CA LYS A 118 -7.72 3.97 18.78
C LYS A 118 -8.86 3.01 18.47
N ASN A 119 -8.80 1.78 18.99
CA ASN A 119 -9.80 0.74 18.72
C ASN A 119 -11.22 1.13 19.15
N TYR A 120 -11.37 1.94 20.22
CA TYR A 120 -12.69 2.40 20.66
C TYR A 120 -13.39 3.33 19.65
N MET A 121 -12.66 3.90 18.68
CA MET A 121 -13.21 4.73 17.60
C MET A 121 -13.68 3.87 16.42
N LEU A 122 -13.38 2.58 16.41
CA LEU A 122 -13.61 1.68 15.30
C LEU A 122 -14.73 0.69 15.58
N PRO A 123 -15.67 0.47 14.66
CA PRO A 123 -16.62 -0.63 14.75
C PRO A 123 -15.90 -1.98 14.60
N SER A 124 -16.51 -3.04 15.12
CA SER A 124 -15.91 -4.39 15.14
C SER A 124 -15.49 -4.90 13.76
N VAL A 125 -16.19 -4.49 12.70
CA VAL A 125 -15.86 -4.86 11.31
C VAL A 125 -14.48 -4.35 10.87
N LEU A 126 -14.00 -3.26 11.45
CA LEU A 126 -12.67 -2.68 11.19
C LEU A 126 -11.59 -3.22 12.13
N LEU A 127 -11.95 -4.03 13.11
CA LEU A 127 -11.04 -4.70 14.04
C LEU A 127 -10.78 -6.17 13.66
N ASP A 128 -11.32 -6.64 12.52
CA ASP A 128 -11.09 -7.99 12.02
C ASP A 128 -9.60 -8.18 11.68
N GLU A 129 -8.98 -9.22 12.23
CA GLU A 129 -7.57 -9.58 11.97
C GLU A 129 -7.28 -9.82 10.48
N LYS A 130 -8.31 -10.14 9.68
CA LYS A 130 -8.19 -10.30 8.22
C LYS A 130 -7.83 -9.00 7.49
N LEU A 131 -8.04 -7.85 8.13
CA LEU A 131 -7.65 -6.56 7.58
C LEU A 131 -6.16 -6.25 7.82
N ILE A 132 -5.49 -7.00 8.69
CA ILE A 132 -4.07 -6.81 8.96
C ILE A 132 -3.26 -7.43 7.81
N ALA A 133 -2.49 -6.60 7.13
CA ALA A 133 -1.64 -7.05 6.03
C ALA A 133 -0.54 -8.00 6.53
N LYS A 134 -0.36 -9.11 5.84
CA LYS A 134 0.75 -10.03 6.11
C LYS A 134 1.98 -9.57 5.35
N LEU A 135 3.02 -9.19 6.10
CA LEU A 135 4.28 -8.78 5.50
C LEU A 135 5.00 -9.99 4.90
N GLY A 136 5.36 -9.86 3.63
CA GLY A 136 6.14 -10.87 2.92
C GLY A 136 7.64 -10.78 3.25
N SER A 137 8.40 -11.80 2.84
CA SER A 137 9.86 -11.80 2.96
C SER A 137 10.51 -11.40 1.64
N SER A 138 11.31 -10.34 1.65
CA SER A 138 12.12 -9.92 0.50
C SER A 138 13.34 -10.82 0.25
N ARG A 139 13.69 -11.68 1.19
CA ARG A 139 14.89 -12.55 1.15
C ARG A 139 14.75 -13.80 0.28
N SER A 140 13.52 -14.14 -0.15
CA SER A 140 13.31 -15.32 -1.00
C SER A 140 14.01 -15.18 -2.35
N SER A 141 14.78 -16.17 -2.76
CA SER A 141 15.47 -16.21 -4.06
C SER A 141 14.52 -16.38 -5.25
N SER A 142 13.29 -16.81 -5.00
CA SER A 142 12.31 -17.18 -6.03
C SER A 142 11.33 -16.05 -6.41
N LEU A 143 11.62 -14.79 -6.05
CA LEU A 143 10.69 -13.68 -6.31
C LEU A 143 10.77 -13.10 -7.73
N LEU A 144 11.83 -13.37 -8.51
CA LEU A 144 11.96 -12.88 -9.88
C LEU A 144 10.90 -13.49 -10.79
N GLY A 145 10.21 -12.64 -11.54
CA GLY A 145 9.14 -13.04 -12.46
C GLY A 145 7.82 -13.40 -11.77
N ILE A 146 7.71 -13.25 -10.43
CA ILE A 146 6.45 -13.44 -9.74
C ILE A 146 5.51 -12.28 -10.06
N PRO A 147 4.24 -12.56 -10.42
CA PRO A 147 3.24 -11.53 -10.60
C PRO A 147 2.94 -10.82 -9.28
N VAL A 148 2.80 -9.51 -9.35
CA VAL A 148 2.45 -8.64 -8.23
C VAL A 148 1.27 -7.75 -8.60
N ILE A 149 0.52 -7.37 -7.58
CA ILE A 149 -0.59 -6.42 -7.71
C ILE A 149 -0.21 -5.20 -6.87
N ALA A 150 -0.12 -4.04 -7.50
CA ALA A 150 -0.05 -2.79 -6.77
C ALA A 150 -1.46 -2.29 -6.49
N ILE A 151 -1.67 -1.92 -5.25
CA ILE A 151 -2.92 -1.32 -4.78
C ILE A 151 -2.54 -0.01 -4.14
N GLY A 152 -3.08 1.08 -4.64
CA GLY A 152 -2.72 2.39 -4.14
C GLY A 152 -3.77 3.43 -4.46
N ARG A 153 -3.40 4.67 -4.21
CA ARG A 153 -4.24 5.83 -4.50
C ARG A 153 -3.46 6.87 -5.31
N PRO A 154 -3.02 6.54 -6.53
CA PRO A 154 -2.37 7.52 -7.36
C PRO A 154 -3.34 8.65 -7.68
N LEU A 155 -2.89 9.90 -7.51
CA LEU A 155 -3.63 11.12 -7.84
C LEU A 155 -5.01 11.26 -7.16
N GLY A 156 -5.17 10.72 -5.96
CA GLY A 156 -6.42 10.81 -5.21
C GLY A 156 -7.53 9.86 -5.68
N ASN A 157 -7.30 9.08 -6.72
CA ASN A 157 -8.24 8.04 -7.16
C ASN A 157 -8.15 6.84 -6.22
N ILE A 158 -9.17 6.66 -5.40
CA ILE A 158 -9.38 5.44 -4.61
C ILE A 158 -9.50 4.32 -5.64
N ASP A 159 -8.86 3.17 -5.40
CA ASP A 159 -9.12 1.96 -6.18
C ASP A 159 -8.30 1.75 -7.45
N SER A 160 -7.17 2.42 -7.62
CA SER A 160 -6.30 2.02 -8.72
C SER A 160 -5.60 0.70 -8.39
N ILE A 161 -5.68 -0.20 -9.35
CA ILE A 161 -5.06 -1.52 -9.31
C ILE A 161 -4.15 -1.62 -10.53
N GLU A 162 -2.91 -2.00 -10.31
CA GLU A 162 -1.97 -2.23 -11.39
C GLU A 162 -1.39 -3.64 -11.25
N TYR A 163 -1.21 -4.33 -12.37
CA TYR A 163 -0.64 -5.67 -12.43
C TYR A 163 0.74 -5.61 -13.07
N GLY A 164 1.69 -6.24 -12.44
CA GLY A 164 3.05 -6.32 -12.93
C GLY A 164 3.78 -7.53 -12.39
N MET A 165 5.09 -7.53 -12.51
CA MET A 165 5.96 -8.57 -11.98
C MET A 165 7.21 -7.98 -11.34
N ILE A 166 7.87 -8.78 -10.49
CA ILE A 166 9.17 -8.42 -9.94
C ILE A 166 10.22 -8.64 -11.02
N THR A 167 10.87 -7.56 -11.45
CA THR A 167 11.83 -7.55 -12.56
C THR A 167 13.27 -7.66 -12.11
N SER A 168 13.61 -7.16 -10.92
CA SER A 168 14.94 -7.35 -10.34
C SER A 168 14.95 -7.30 -8.82
N LYS A 169 16.06 -7.77 -8.25
CA LYS A 169 16.38 -7.74 -6.83
C LYS A 169 17.80 -7.26 -6.64
N GLY A 170 18.12 -6.80 -5.44
CA GLY A 170 19.48 -6.40 -5.11
C GLY A 170 19.88 -5.04 -5.62
N ASN A 171 18.92 -4.18 -5.94
CA ASN A 171 19.22 -2.80 -6.30
C ASN A 171 19.53 -2.02 -5.01
N MET A 172 20.77 -1.55 -4.88
CA MET A 172 21.20 -0.83 -3.69
C MET A 172 20.74 0.63 -3.75
N LEU A 173 19.96 1.03 -2.76
CA LEU A 173 19.67 2.44 -2.46
C LEU A 173 20.63 2.87 -1.33
N ASN A 174 21.58 3.73 -1.67
CA ASN A 174 22.54 4.26 -0.71
C ASN A 174 22.00 5.58 -0.16
N LEU A 175 21.63 5.60 1.10
CA LEU A 175 21.28 6.80 1.87
C LEU A 175 22.45 7.21 2.76
N VAL A 176 22.38 8.41 3.34
CA VAL A 176 23.48 9.00 4.12
C VAL A 176 23.90 8.08 5.29
N ASP A 177 22.94 7.45 5.95
CA ASP A 177 23.17 6.66 7.16
C ASP A 177 22.96 5.16 6.97
N ASN A 178 22.49 4.70 5.80
CA ASN A 178 22.19 3.28 5.58
C ASN A 178 22.09 2.91 4.11
N ASN A 179 22.24 1.61 3.82
CA ASN A 179 22.07 1.04 2.49
C ASN A 179 20.88 0.08 2.52
N TYR A 180 19.95 0.29 1.59
CA TYR A 180 18.77 -0.57 1.45
C TYR A 180 18.82 -1.36 0.16
N GLU A 181 18.54 -2.64 0.24
CA GLU A 181 18.37 -3.51 -0.93
C GLU A 181 16.92 -3.46 -1.39
N LEU A 182 16.68 -2.98 -2.60
CA LEU A 182 15.36 -2.79 -3.17
C LEU A 182 15.04 -3.84 -4.22
N MET A 183 13.75 -4.18 -4.31
CA MET A 183 13.18 -4.89 -5.46
C MET A 183 12.59 -3.88 -6.43
N THR A 184 12.70 -4.16 -7.74
CA THR A 184 12.02 -3.39 -8.78
C THR A 184 10.95 -4.22 -9.45
N THR A 185 9.94 -3.52 -9.92
CA THR A 185 8.80 -4.07 -10.65
C THR A 185 8.66 -3.32 -11.98
N ASP A 186 7.90 -3.87 -12.91
CA ASP A 186 7.50 -3.22 -14.17
C ASP A 186 6.21 -2.37 -14.01
N LEU A 187 5.74 -2.16 -12.78
CA LEU A 187 4.62 -1.29 -12.49
C LEU A 187 4.95 0.17 -12.80
N HIS A 188 3.97 0.90 -13.29
CA HIS A 188 4.10 2.32 -13.62
C HIS A 188 3.83 3.16 -12.36
N GLY A 189 4.88 3.51 -11.62
CA GLY A 189 4.79 4.49 -10.54
C GLY A 189 5.00 5.90 -11.04
N ASN A 190 4.21 6.85 -10.58
CA ASN A 190 4.52 8.28 -10.69
C ASN A 190 4.87 8.85 -9.31
N LYS A 191 5.28 10.13 -9.25
CA LYS A 191 5.65 10.79 -7.99
C LYS A 191 4.49 10.85 -6.97
N ASP A 192 3.27 10.75 -7.46
CA ASP A 192 2.05 10.83 -6.64
C ASP A 192 1.51 9.44 -6.26
N SER A 193 2.24 8.37 -6.63
CA SER A 193 1.90 6.97 -6.29
C SER A 193 2.55 6.50 -4.99
N THR A 194 2.98 7.43 -4.13
CA THR A 194 3.56 7.11 -2.83
C THR A 194 2.48 6.74 -1.81
N GLY A 195 2.72 5.67 -1.05
CA GLY A 195 1.83 5.19 0.00
C GLY A 195 1.70 3.69 0.03
#